data_14e658054bef3687218b524e407c810c
#
_entry.id   14e658054bef3687218b524e407c810c
#
_cell.length_a   1.000
_cell.length_b   1.000
_cell.length_c   1.000
_cell.angle_alpha   90.00
_cell.angle_beta   90.00
_cell.angle_gamma   90.00
#
_symmetry.space_group_name_H-M   'P 1'
#
loop_
_entity.id
_entity.type
_entity.pdbx_description
1 polymer ?
#
loop_
_entity_poly.entity_id
_entity_poly.type
_entity_poly.pdbx_seq_one_letter_code
_entity_poly.pdbx_strand_id
1 'polypeptide(L)'
;MTREEFENSFRTTLTAGGLAVPTYAVVVPVIWREHGSAVLLEVRAAGIPQAGDPCFPGGRIESGETPAQAAAREMEEELGIRVDPERFLGQLPTVQTILGGQTNVFVCTVTPKDVAGMRRNREEVSETMRVPVSVFLEQPGANCYSLGGHVIWGMTAGVIRHFCAAWKKANLPDD
;
A
#
# COMPACT_ATOMS: atom_id res chain seq x y z
N MET A 1 -1.99 -20.83 -8.22
CA MET A 1 -2.80 -20.28 -7.09
C MET A 1 -3.81 -19.30 -7.65
N THR A 2 -5.08 -19.44 -7.32
CA THR A 2 -6.12 -18.48 -7.73
C THR A 2 -6.04 -17.19 -6.91
N ARG A 3 -6.71 -16.13 -7.39
CA ARG A 3 -6.82 -14.88 -6.63
C ARG A 3 -7.49 -15.09 -5.27
N GLU A 4 -8.53 -15.92 -5.21
CA GLU A 4 -9.26 -16.22 -3.98
C GLU A 4 -8.39 -16.97 -2.96
N GLU A 5 -7.62 -17.97 -3.42
CA GLU A 5 -6.64 -18.67 -2.58
C GLU A 5 -5.58 -17.71 -2.03
N PHE A 6 -5.07 -16.81 -2.86
CA PHE A 6 -4.14 -15.75 -2.46
C PHE A 6 -4.75 -14.85 -1.38
N GLU A 7 -5.94 -14.30 -1.63
CA GLU A 7 -6.63 -13.41 -0.71
C GLU A 7 -6.90 -14.10 0.64
N ASN A 8 -7.34 -15.34 0.62
CA ASN A 8 -7.62 -16.12 1.83
C ASN A 8 -6.33 -16.41 2.63
N SER A 9 -5.26 -16.83 1.97
CA SER A 9 -3.97 -17.07 2.62
C SER A 9 -3.44 -15.78 3.28
N PHE A 10 -3.55 -14.65 2.57
CA PHE A 10 -3.06 -13.39 3.08
C PHE A 10 -3.89 -12.87 4.27
N ARG A 11 -5.22 -12.98 4.22
CA ARG A 11 -6.13 -12.60 5.31
C ARG A 11 -5.76 -13.26 6.64
N THR A 12 -5.33 -14.52 6.62
CA THR A 12 -4.96 -15.25 7.85
C THR A 12 -3.73 -14.69 8.54
N THR A 13 -2.91 -13.91 7.84
CA THR A 13 -1.66 -13.35 8.37
C THR A 13 -1.81 -11.90 8.85
N LEU A 14 -2.92 -11.25 8.51
CA LEU A 14 -3.18 -9.87 8.87
C LEU A 14 -3.85 -9.77 10.25
N THR A 15 -3.54 -8.71 10.98
CA THR A 15 -4.05 -8.48 12.33
C THR A 15 -5.29 -7.59 12.33
N ALA A 16 -6.10 -7.67 13.36
CA ALA A 16 -7.05 -6.62 13.70
C ALA A 16 -6.28 -5.39 14.21
N GLY A 17 -6.72 -4.20 13.83
CA GLY A 17 -6.00 -2.94 14.07
C GLY A 17 -5.60 -2.67 15.51
N GLY A 18 -4.58 -1.84 15.69
CA GLY A 18 -4.03 -1.47 16.99
C GLY A 18 -4.92 -0.49 17.78
N LEU A 19 -4.63 -0.38 19.09
CA LEU A 19 -5.41 0.40 20.06
C LEU A 19 -5.18 1.93 20.03
N ALA A 20 -4.24 2.44 19.24
CA ALA A 20 -3.96 3.86 19.18
C ALA A 20 -4.88 4.58 18.18
N VAL A 21 -5.23 5.83 18.48
CA VAL A 21 -6.05 6.66 17.59
C VAL A 21 -5.23 6.97 16.34
N PRO A 22 -5.57 6.39 15.18
CA PRO A 22 -4.81 6.62 13.96
C PRO A 22 -5.08 8.03 13.43
N THR A 23 -4.04 8.66 12.91
CA THR A 23 -4.13 9.99 12.28
C THR A 23 -4.18 9.88 10.76
N TYR A 24 -3.60 8.80 10.23
CA TYR A 24 -3.50 8.54 8.80
C TYR A 24 -3.92 7.10 8.46
N ALA A 25 -4.32 6.91 7.24
CA ALA A 25 -4.61 5.59 6.67
C ALA A 25 -4.01 5.49 5.28
N VAL A 26 -3.35 4.37 5.00
CA VAL A 26 -2.80 4.05 3.68
C VAL A 26 -3.25 2.65 3.27
N VAL A 27 -3.22 2.38 1.98
CA VAL A 27 -3.51 1.06 1.44
C VAL A 27 -2.35 0.57 0.58
N VAL A 28 -2.01 -0.70 0.71
CA VAL A 28 -1.08 -1.43 -0.16
C VAL A 28 -1.90 -2.12 -1.26
N PRO A 29 -1.97 -1.55 -2.47
CA PRO A 29 -2.69 -2.16 -3.57
C PRO A 29 -1.80 -3.23 -4.21
N VAL A 30 -2.22 -4.48 -4.11
CA VAL A 30 -1.53 -5.61 -4.74
C VAL A 30 -2.16 -5.87 -6.10
N ILE A 31 -1.40 -5.66 -7.16
CA ILE A 31 -1.76 -6.08 -8.52
C ILE A 31 -1.53 -7.59 -8.57
N TRP A 32 -2.61 -8.32 -8.29
CA TRP A 32 -2.52 -9.76 -8.29
C TRP A 32 -2.38 -10.31 -9.71
N ARG A 33 -1.47 -11.27 -9.87
CA ARG A 33 -1.28 -12.07 -11.08
C ARG A 33 -0.95 -13.49 -10.66
N GLU A 34 -1.25 -14.45 -11.51
CA GLU A 34 -0.89 -15.85 -11.27
C GLU A 34 0.62 -16.04 -11.09
N HIS A 35 1.39 -15.24 -11.83
CA HIS A 35 2.85 -15.13 -11.74
C HIS A 35 3.24 -13.65 -11.70
N GLY A 36 4.17 -13.32 -10.83
CA GLY A 36 4.76 -11.98 -10.76
C GLY A 36 3.79 -10.91 -10.24
N SER A 37 3.15 -11.12 -9.10
CA SER A 37 2.37 -10.08 -8.41
C SER A 37 3.22 -8.85 -8.13
N ALA A 38 2.61 -7.68 -8.18
CA ALA A 38 3.29 -6.41 -7.94
C ALA A 38 2.51 -5.54 -6.96
N VAL A 39 3.17 -4.63 -6.28
CA VAL A 39 2.51 -3.54 -5.55
C VAL A 39 2.48 -2.28 -6.39
N LEU A 40 1.43 -1.49 -6.20
CA LEU A 40 1.28 -0.19 -6.82
C LEU A 40 1.70 0.88 -5.83
N LEU A 41 2.68 1.69 -6.21
CA LEU A 41 3.11 2.89 -5.51
C LEU A 41 2.77 4.10 -6.38
N GLU A 42 2.60 5.23 -5.74
CA GLU A 42 2.56 6.53 -6.37
C GLU A 42 3.82 7.32 -6.02
N VAL A 43 4.17 8.29 -6.87
CA VAL A 43 5.26 9.24 -6.63
C VAL A 43 4.64 10.61 -6.41
N ARG A 44 4.96 11.24 -5.29
CA ARG A 44 4.38 12.53 -4.89
C ARG A 44 4.74 13.64 -5.87
N ALA A 45 3.75 14.44 -6.23
CA ALA A 45 3.91 15.52 -7.20
C ALA A 45 4.80 16.66 -6.65
N ALA A 46 5.31 17.47 -7.55
CA ALA A 46 6.00 18.71 -7.19
C ALA A 46 5.03 19.68 -6.49
N GLY A 47 5.53 20.39 -5.48
CA GLY A 47 4.72 21.39 -4.74
C GLY A 47 4.02 20.87 -3.48
N ILE A 48 4.05 19.58 -3.22
CA ILE A 48 3.57 18.99 -1.97
C ILE A 48 4.77 18.46 -1.13
N PRO A 49 4.60 18.29 0.20
CA PRO A 49 5.68 17.77 1.04
C PRO A 49 6.20 16.42 0.54
N GLN A 50 7.52 16.20 0.62
CA GLN A 50 8.20 14.99 0.15
C GLN A 50 7.99 14.73 -1.36
N ALA A 51 7.99 15.79 -2.17
CA ALA A 51 7.90 15.71 -3.63
C ALA A 51 8.94 14.72 -4.20
N GLY A 52 8.51 13.86 -5.13
CA GLY A 52 9.38 12.85 -5.75
C GLY A 52 9.54 11.56 -4.95
N ASP A 53 9.04 11.48 -3.72
CA ASP A 53 9.11 10.26 -2.92
C ASP A 53 8.02 9.26 -3.32
N PRO A 54 8.36 7.98 -3.53
CA PRO A 54 7.36 6.93 -3.69
C PRO A 54 6.65 6.63 -2.36
N CYS A 55 5.33 6.52 -2.41
CA CYS A 55 4.52 6.17 -1.26
C CYS A 55 3.33 5.27 -1.68
N PHE A 56 2.65 4.72 -0.68
CA PHE A 56 1.37 4.08 -0.90
C PHE A 56 0.25 5.13 -0.88
N PRO A 57 -0.83 4.93 -1.66
CA PRO A 57 -2.00 5.82 -1.61
C PRO A 57 -2.54 5.92 -0.19
N GLY A 58 -2.89 7.14 0.21
CA GLY A 58 -3.42 7.37 1.54
C GLY A 58 -3.18 8.77 2.06
N GLY A 59 -3.89 9.09 3.14
CA GLY A 59 -3.85 10.43 3.72
C GLY A 59 -4.41 10.49 5.13
N ARG A 60 -4.81 11.68 5.51
CA ARG A 60 -5.37 11.96 6.84
C ARG A 60 -6.79 11.42 6.95
N ILE A 61 -7.11 10.83 8.09
CA ILE A 61 -8.47 10.42 8.44
C ILE A 61 -9.28 11.67 8.75
N GLU A 62 -10.39 11.87 8.05
CA GLU A 62 -11.30 12.97 8.26
C GLU A 62 -12.31 12.67 9.37
N SER A 63 -12.96 13.73 9.86
CA SER A 63 -13.96 13.60 10.91
C SER A 63 -15.15 12.75 10.43
N GLY A 64 -15.47 11.72 11.19
CA GLY A 64 -16.58 10.79 10.87
C GLY A 64 -16.19 9.63 9.97
N GLU A 65 -14.96 9.56 9.46
CA GLU A 65 -14.47 8.41 8.70
C GLU A 65 -13.89 7.32 9.61
N THR A 66 -14.07 6.08 9.21
CA THR A 66 -13.22 5.00 9.69
C THR A 66 -11.88 5.03 8.93
N PRO A 67 -10.80 4.48 9.51
CA PRO A 67 -9.50 4.40 8.81
C PRO A 67 -9.59 3.70 7.44
N ALA A 68 -10.43 2.66 7.31
CA ALA A 68 -10.62 1.96 6.05
C ALA A 68 -11.34 2.82 5.00
N GLN A 69 -12.32 3.63 5.43
CA GLN A 69 -12.99 4.58 4.53
C GLN A 69 -12.01 5.65 4.04
N ALA A 70 -11.18 6.21 4.93
CA ALA A 70 -10.17 7.18 4.55
C ALA A 70 -9.19 6.59 3.52
N ALA A 71 -8.64 5.40 3.75
CA ALA A 71 -7.73 4.75 2.82
C ALA A 71 -8.38 4.50 1.44
N ALA A 72 -9.66 4.11 1.41
CA ALA A 72 -10.39 3.89 0.16
C ALA A 72 -10.68 5.21 -0.58
N ARG A 73 -11.05 6.28 0.14
CA ARG A 73 -11.28 7.62 -0.42
C ARG A 73 -10.00 8.16 -1.06
N GLU A 74 -8.89 8.15 -0.33
CA GLU A 74 -7.60 8.63 -0.82
C GLU A 74 -7.16 7.87 -2.09
N MET A 75 -7.29 6.55 -2.11
CA MET A 75 -6.96 5.76 -3.30
C MET A 75 -7.83 6.13 -4.51
N GLU A 76 -9.11 6.48 -4.31
CA GLU A 76 -9.97 6.96 -5.37
C GLU A 76 -9.58 8.38 -5.81
N GLU A 77 -9.28 9.29 -4.87
CA GLU A 77 -8.89 10.68 -5.15
C GLU A 77 -7.54 10.76 -5.87
N GLU A 78 -6.53 10.03 -5.38
CA GLU A 78 -5.17 10.06 -5.90
C GLU A 78 -5.00 9.29 -7.21
N LEU A 79 -5.59 8.08 -7.30
CA LEU A 79 -5.38 7.15 -8.41
C LEU A 79 -6.61 6.88 -9.28
N GLY A 80 -7.80 7.32 -8.86
CA GLY A 80 -9.05 6.99 -9.55
C GLY A 80 -9.44 5.52 -9.47
N ILE A 81 -8.88 4.78 -8.51
CA ILE A 81 -9.19 3.36 -8.28
C ILE A 81 -10.15 3.25 -7.12
N ARG A 82 -11.39 2.86 -7.40
CA ARG A 82 -12.42 2.65 -6.38
C ARG A 82 -12.36 1.23 -5.81
N VAL A 83 -12.17 1.13 -4.51
CA VAL A 83 -12.23 -0.14 -3.75
C VAL A 83 -13.18 0.03 -2.58
N ASP A 84 -14.11 -0.89 -2.43
CA ASP A 84 -14.96 -0.95 -1.23
C ASP A 84 -14.10 -1.30 -0.01
N PRO A 85 -14.16 -0.53 1.09
CA PRO A 85 -13.43 -0.83 2.32
C PRO A 85 -13.65 -2.25 2.85
N GLU A 86 -14.84 -2.82 2.64
CA GLU A 86 -15.16 -4.20 3.05
C GLU A 86 -14.36 -5.27 2.27
N ARG A 87 -13.81 -4.89 1.13
CA ARG A 87 -12.95 -5.76 0.31
C ARG A 87 -11.48 -5.72 0.72
N PHE A 88 -11.11 -4.88 1.66
CA PHE A 88 -9.76 -4.92 2.19
C PHE A 88 -9.46 -6.28 2.82
N LEU A 89 -8.28 -6.81 2.56
CA LEU A 89 -7.87 -8.13 3.05
C LEU A 89 -7.65 -8.12 4.57
N GLY A 90 -7.30 -6.97 5.12
CA GLY A 90 -7.03 -6.76 6.54
C GLY A 90 -6.00 -5.66 6.74
N GLN A 91 -5.42 -5.63 7.93
CA GLN A 91 -4.43 -4.61 8.34
C GLN A 91 -3.06 -5.22 8.60
N LEU A 92 -2.03 -4.50 8.20
CA LEU A 92 -0.67 -4.69 8.67
C LEU A 92 -0.47 -3.94 10.00
N PRO A 93 0.61 -4.22 10.74
CA PRO A 93 0.97 -3.43 11.91
C PRO A 93 1.03 -1.93 11.56
N THR A 94 0.58 -1.07 12.47
CA THR A 94 0.64 0.38 12.31
C THR A 94 2.08 0.86 12.19
N VAL A 95 2.28 1.91 11.40
CA VAL A 95 3.58 2.56 11.23
C VAL A 95 3.51 3.99 11.74
N GLN A 96 4.55 4.44 12.43
CA GLN A 96 4.65 5.83 12.86
C GLN A 96 5.14 6.73 11.74
N THR A 97 4.55 7.91 11.62
CA THR A 97 5.06 8.96 10.75
C THR A 97 6.20 9.71 11.46
N ILE A 98 7.03 10.40 10.69
CA ILE A 98 8.13 11.24 11.21
C ILE A 98 7.60 12.31 12.19
N LEU A 99 6.37 12.76 12.02
CA LEU A 99 5.73 13.78 12.88
C LEU A 99 4.98 13.17 14.07
N GLY A 100 5.17 11.89 14.38
CA GLY A 100 4.59 11.21 15.55
C GLY A 100 3.15 10.74 15.37
N GLY A 101 2.56 10.88 14.18
CA GLY A 101 1.24 10.33 13.88
C GLY A 101 1.30 8.82 13.65
N GLN A 102 0.21 8.13 13.92
CA GLN A 102 0.06 6.71 13.59
C GLN A 102 -0.70 6.51 12.30
N THR A 103 -0.24 5.57 11.50
CA THR A 103 -0.83 5.21 10.21
C THR A 103 -1.38 3.80 10.26
N ASN A 104 -2.67 3.63 10.00
CA ASN A 104 -3.25 2.34 9.70
C ASN A 104 -2.87 1.93 8.28
N VAL A 105 -2.50 0.69 8.11
CA VAL A 105 -2.06 0.15 6.82
C VAL A 105 -2.98 -0.99 6.41
N PHE A 106 -3.75 -0.78 5.36
CA PHE A 106 -4.61 -1.80 4.78
C PHE A 106 -3.95 -2.49 3.59
N VAL A 107 -4.45 -3.64 3.22
CA VAL A 107 -4.03 -4.35 2.00
C VAL A 107 -5.27 -4.66 1.18
N CYS A 108 -5.21 -4.41 -0.12
CA CYS A 108 -6.25 -4.81 -1.06
C CYS A 108 -5.65 -5.41 -2.32
N THR A 109 -6.45 -6.14 -3.08
CA THR A 109 -6.09 -6.55 -4.43
C THR A 109 -6.75 -5.64 -5.46
N VAL A 110 -5.99 -5.29 -6.48
CA VAL A 110 -6.46 -4.60 -7.68
C VAL A 110 -6.19 -5.44 -8.92
N THR A 111 -7.04 -5.31 -9.92
CA THR A 111 -6.88 -6.04 -11.17
C THR A 111 -6.03 -5.25 -12.17
N PRO A 112 -5.41 -5.90 -13.16
CA PRO A 112 -4.77 -5.19 -14.26
C PRO A 112 -5.72 -4.22 -14.99
N LYS A 113 -7.04 -4.50 -14.99
CA LYS A 113 -8.05 -3.62 -15.57
C LYS A 113 -8.24 -2.34 -14.75
N ASP A 114 -8.26 -2.45 -13.42
CA ASP A 114 -8.34 -1.28 -12.52
C ASP A 114 -7.13 -0.37 -12.74
N VAL A 115 -5.94 -0.96 -12.85
CA VAL A 115 -4.70 -0.22 -13.08
C VAL A 115 -4.65 0.39 -14.49
N ALA A 116 -5.20 -0.28 -15.50
CA ALA A 116 -5.30 0.27 -16.85
C ALA A 116 -6.29 1.43 -16.96
N GLY A 117 -7.37 1.41 -16.16
CA GLY A 117 -8.37 2.48 -16.06
C GLY A 117 -8.02 3.62 -15.10
N MET A 118 -6.88 3.53 -14.44
CA MET A 118 -6.44 4.50 -13.43
C MET A 118 -6.35 5.92 -13.99
N ARG A 119 -6.82 6.88 -13.17
CA ARG A 119 -6.79 8.32 -13.47
C ARG A 119 -6.22 9.07 -12.28
N ARG A 120 -4.89 9.19 -12.26
CA ARG A 120 -4.20 9.87 -11.17
C ARG A 120 -4.54 11.37 -11.11
N ASN A 121 -4.65 11.88 -9.90
CA ASN A 121 -4.68 13.31 -9.62
C ASN A 121 -3.27 13.90 -9.81
N ARG A 122 -3.06 14.66 -10.88
CA ARG A 122 -1.72 15.18 -11.24
C ARG A 122 -1.20 16.27 -10.29
N GLU A 123 -2.06 16.82 -9.46
CA GLU A 123 -1.66 17.80 -8.44
C GLU A 123 -0.99 17.11 -7.24
N GLU A 124 -1.32 15.84 -6.99
CA GLU A 124 -0.79 15.06 -5.87
C GLU A 124 0.16 13.93 -6.31
N VAL A 125 -0.07 13.36 -7.50
CA VAL A 125 0.64 12.18 -8.00
C VAL A 125 1.31 12.48 -9.34
N SER A 126 2.63 12.58 -9.37
CA SER A 126 3.41 12.81 -10.59
C SER A 126 3.45 11.59 -11.51
N GLU A 127 3.64 10.41 -10.94
CA GLU A 127 3.68 9.12 -11.64
C GLU A 127 3.29 7.96 -10.74
N THR A 128 3.19 6.76 -11.30
CA THR A 128 2.95 5.54 -10.54
C THR A 128 3.99 4.48 -10.87
N MET A 129 4.34 3.68 -9.86
CA MET A 129 5.32 2.60 -9.99
C MET A 129 4.61 1.26 -9.73
N ARG A 130 4.86 0.28 -10.60
CA ARG A 130 4.43 -1.11 -10.41
C ARG A 130 5.67 -1.92 -10.09
N VAL A 131 5.85 -2.22 -8.81
CA VAL A 131 7.06 -2.91 -8.34
C VAL A 131 6.73 -4.37 -8.07
N PRO A 132 7.39 -5.33 -8.74
CA PRO A 132 7.23 -6.75 -8.45
C PRO A 132 7.48 -7.01 -6.96
N VAL A 133 6.66 -7.84 -6.35
CA VAL A 133 6.80 -8.18 -4.92
C VAL A 133 8.16 -8.83 -4.65
N SER A 134 8.67 -9.65 -5.58
CA SER A 134 9.99 -10.28 -5.50
C SER A 134 11.12 -9.28 -5.21
N VAL A 135 11.07 -8.08 -5.79
CA VAL A 135 12.08 -7.04 -5.55
C VAL A 135 12.20 -6.68 -4.06
N PHE A 136 11.08 -6.64 -3.36
CA PHE A 136 11.07 -6.37 -1.92
C PHE A 136 11.42 -7.61 -1.09
N LEU A 137 11.05 -8.79 -1.56
CA LEU A 137 11.33 -10.06 -0.87
C LEU A 137 12.81 -10.46 -0.93
N GLU A 138 13.57 -9.96 -1.90
CA GLU A 138 15.03 -10.11 -1.95
C GLU A 138 15.72 -9.37 -0.79
N GLN A 139 15.12 -8.26 -0.30
CA GLN A 139 15.66 -7.44 0.78
C GLN A 139 14.58 -7.09 1.83
N PRO A 140 13.93 -8.08 2.46
CA PRO A 140 12.71 -7.86 3.25
C PRO A 140 12.91 -7.02 4.52
N GLY A 141 14.16 -6.85 4.97
CA GLY A 141 14.52 -6.05 6.13
C GLY A 141 15.13 -4.69 5.80
N ALA A 142 15.17 -4.30 4.52
CA ALA A 142 15.80 -3.04 4.11
C ALA A 142 15.12 -1.82 4.73
N ASN A 143 15.92 -0.82 5.09
CA ASN A 143 15.42 0.48 5.55
C ASN A 143 15.14 1.45 4.41
N CYS A 144 15.65 1.15 3.21
CA CYS A 144 15.37 1.86 1.98
C CYS A 144 15.55 0.94 0.77
N TYR A 145 14.90 1.30 -0.33
CA TYR A 145 15.02 0.62 -1.63
C TYR A 145 15.29 1.66 -2.71
N SER A 146 16.24 1.39 -3.59
CA SER A 146 16.55 2.26 -4.74
C SER A 146 16.01 1.63 -6.01
N LEU A 147 15.00 2.23 -6.62
CA LEU A 147 14.27 1.69 -7.76
C LEU A 147 13.96 2.80 -8.78
N GLY A 148 14.38 2.60 -10.02
CA GLY A 148 14.01 3.50 -11.14
C GLY A 148 14.39 4.96 -10.94
N GLY A 149 15.47 5.23 -10.20
CA GLY A 149 15.90 6.60 -9.87
C GLY A 149 15.22 7.19 -8.62
N HIS A 150 14.30 6.47 -8.00
CA HIS A 150 13.66 6.86 -6.75
C HIS A 150 14.25 6.11 -5.56
N VAL A 151 14.14 6.71 -4.38
CA VAL A 151 14.47 6.07 -3.10
C VAL A 151 13.21 5.93 -2.27
N ILE A 152 12.84 4.70 -1.94
CA ILE A 152 11.76 4.39 -1.00
C ILE A 152 12.38 4.29 0.39
N TRP A 153 11.89 5.08 1.34
CA TRP A 153 12.44 5.19 2.68
C TRP A 153 11.35 5.45 3.74
N GLY A 154 11.74 5.63 4.98
CA GLY A 154 10.88 6.09 6.05
C GLY A 154 9.65 5.18 6.27
N MET A 155 8.47 5.80 6.34
CA MET A 155 7.21 5.11 6.57
C MET A 155 6.92 4.09 5.45
N THR A 156 7.12 4.44 4.19
CA THR A 156 6.86 3.54 3.06
C THR A 156 7.71 2.28 3.13
N ALA A 157 9.02 2.40 3.44
CA ALA A 157 9.89 1.24 3.66
C ALA A 157 9.43 0.42 4.88
N GLY A 158 8.94 1.08 5.94
CA GLY A 158 8.34 0.42 7.10
C GLY A 158 7.13 -0.44 6.74
N VAL A 159 6.22 0.11 5.94
CA VAL A 159 5.06 -0.63 5.42
C VAL A 159 5.49 -1.83 4.60
N ILE A 160 6.48 -1.66 3.70
CA ILE A 160 7.01 -2.76 2.87
C ILE A 160 7.57 -3.89 3.73
N ARG A 161 8.31 -3.58 4.81
CA ARG A 161 8.82 -4.62 5.72
C ARG A 161 7.69 -5.45 6.36
N HIS A 162 6.63 -4.80 6.83
CA HIS A 162 5.47 -5.50 7.38
C HIS A 162 4.74 -6.33 6.32
N PHE A 163 4.60 -5.78 5.11
CA PHE A 163 4.02 -6.47 3.97
C PHE A 163 4.81 -7.73 3.60
N CYS A 164 6.14 -7.64 3.48
CA CYS A 164 6.99 -8.80 3.19
C CYS A 164 6.91 -9.88 4.28
N ALA A 165 6.84 -9.47 5.55
CA ALA A 165 6.69 -10.41 6.65
C ALA A 165 5.34 -11.16 6.58
N ALA A 166 4.25 -10.45 6.27
CA ALA A 166 2.94 -11.06 6.07
C ALA A 166 2.90 -11.97 4.84
N TRP A 167 3.53 -11.55 3.73
CA TRP A 167 3.64 -12.33 2.50
C TRP A 167 4.31 -13.69 2.74
N LYS A 168 5.47 -13.68 3.40
CA LYS A 168 6.20 -14.91 3.76
C LYS A 168 5.42 -15.81 4.73
N LYS A 169 4.76 -15.20 5.72
CA LYS A 169 3.92 -15.94 6.68
C LYS A 169 2.73 -16.64 5.99
N ALA A 170 2.20 -16.05 4.94
CA ALA A 170 1.12 -16.62 4.13
C ALA A 170 1.58 -17.71 3.17
N ASN A 171 2.89 -18.02 3.10
CA ASN A 171 3.50 -18.93 2.14
C ASN A 171 3.13 -18.63 0.68
N LEU A 172 3.08 -17.34 0.34
CA LEU A 172 2.79 -16.89 -1.01
C LEU A 172 4.03 -17.02 -1.90
N PRO A 173 3.85 -17.25 -3.22
CA PRO A 173 4.99 -17.36 -4.14
C PRO A 173 5.77 -16.05 -4.22
N ASP A 174 7.08 -16.17 -4.38
CA ASP A 174 8.03 -15.04 -4.43
C ASP A 174 8.26 -14.55 -5.87
N ASP A 175 7.62 -15.17 -6.88
CA ASP A 175 7.75 -14.90 -8.32
C ASP A 175 6.76 -13.86 -8.90
#